data_8625f133dfaf63dddb2ff229bc225e21
#
_entry.id   8625f133dfaf63dddb2ff229bc225e21
#
_cell.length_a   1.000
_cell.length_b   1.000
_cell.length_c   1.000
_cell.angle_alpha   90.00
_cell.angle_beta   90.00
_cell.angle_gamma   90.00
#
_symmetry.space_group_name_H-M   'P 1'
#
loop_
_entity.id
_entity.type
_entity.pdbx_description
1 polymer ?
#
loop_
_entity_poly.entity_id
_entity_poly.type
_entity_poly.pdbx_seq_one_letter_code
_entity_poly.pdbx_strand_id
1 'polypeptide(L)'
;MRHLSILLFLSTVFALCGGCAHYPVNPPLEQTDENAGYRLANRTLGEKNSDELFVILSLSGGGARVEALDYGVIEYLERIRFGADDRSLLDEVDIISSSSASSIPAAYYGLYGKEIFLDEFVEDVLYRKLETSLRRRLVNPLEWSRTASVNFSRGDLLAEYFDKHVFDGRTFADMQRQRPLVMLNTTDMGIGAQFSFVQGYFDMICSDLSQVSIARAVTASLAFTPYFTPIALKNYNDGRCGYSTPAWVQSALDAGAEADPLVHLAANDVLSYADTKRRPYIHLLDSGISDNMGIRVPRLAFKVSDQFEEIKEGTISKLVIIMVDARSENDFKGDLKSKPPGVINTMWTAATSPLDNYSYETVNLLKRDVRDNRARLDEQQRTRNTCDDHARSLCEQVEMGAACHEKVSSSCANTFGVTADDDPGEIDIYLLHVNFELLADPATKARFQTIPTTLELPREDVDMLIEIAPQLLRADPEFDILIKDLGAYIADGETRQP
;
A
#
# COMPACT_ATOMS: atom_id res chain seq x y z
N MET A 1 -12.29 -32.87 48.99
CA MET A 1 -11.29 -31.86 49.37
C MET A 1 -9.96 -32.01 48.60
N ARG A 2 -9.31 -33.15 48.50
CA ARG A 2 -8.05 -33.32 47.77
C ARG A 2 -8.10 -32.92 46.28
N HIS A 3 -9.17 -33.24 45.57
CA HIS A 3 -9.31 -32.85 44.15
C HIS A 3 -9.52 -31.33 43.94
N LEU A 4 -10.21 -30.69 44.87
CA LEU A 4 -10.41 -29.23 44.80
C LEU A 4 -9.09 -28.48 45.08
N SER A 5 -8.26 -28.96 45.98
CA SER A 5 -6.95 -28.41 46.30
C SER A 5 -5.96 -28.57 45.14
N ILE A 6 -6.02 -29.69 44.40
CA ILE A 6 -5.19 -29.94 43.23
C ILE A 6 -5.65 -29.02 42.07
N LEU A 7 -6.94 -28.86 41.85
CA LEU A 7 -7.50 -27.92 40.85
C LEU A 7 -7.13 -26.48 41.16
N LEU A 8 -7.22 -26.07 42.42
CA LEU A 8 -6.80 -24.70 42.84
C LEU A 8 -5.29 -24.52 42.68
N PHE A 9 -4.47 -25.46 43.03
CA PHE A 9 -3.02 -25.41 42.86
C PHE A 9 -2.64 -25.37 41.38
N LEU A 10 -3.23 -26.20 40.53
CA LEU A 10 -3.04 -26.18 39.08
C LEU A 10 -3.49 -24.83 38.46
N SER A 11 -4.63 -24.28 38.90
CA SER A 11 -5.08 -22.97 38.40
C SER A 11 -4.18 -21.81 38.86
N THR A 12 -3.62 -21.90 40.07
CA THR A 12 -2.67 -20.89 40.58
C THR A 12 -1.33 -20.99 39.86
N VAL A 13 -0.81 -22.18 39.60
CA VAL A 13 0.42 -22.38 38.81
C VAL A 13 0.20 -21.93 37.36
N PHE A 14 -0.96 -22.21 36.77
CA PHE A 14 -1.30 -21.76 35.41
C PHE A 14 -1.40 -20.24 35.31
N ALA A 15 -1.99 -19.57 36.33
CA ALA A 15 -2.06 -18.10 36.40
C ALA A 15 -0.69 -17.45 36.63
N LEU A 16 0.20 -18.08 37.39
CA LEU A 16 1.55 -17.58 37.62
C LEU A 16 2.47 -17.74 36.40
N CYS A 17 2.27 -18.74 35.57
CA CYS A 17 3.06 -18.94 34.34
C CYS A 17 2.60 -18.02 33.18
N GLY A 18 1.32 -17.60 33.18
CA GLY A 18 0.76 -16.74 32.11
C GLY A 18 1.26 -15.29 32.15
N GLY A 19 1.76 -14.82 33.30
CA GLY A 19 2.18 -13.44 33.48
C GLY A 19 3.55 -13.07 32.87
N CYS A 20 4.27 -14.03 32.27
CA CYS A 20 5.62 -13.81 31.75
C CYS A 20 5.71 -13.67 30.22
N ALA A 21 4.60 -13.83 29.49
CA ALA A 21 4.62 -13.65 28.04
C ALA A 21 4.58 -12.15 27.69
N HIS A 22 5.55 -11.70 26.89
CA HIS A 22 5.66 -10.34 26.40
C HIS A 22 5.78 -10.34 24.89
N TYR A 23 5.19 -9.30 24.25
CA TYR A 23 5.46 -9.04 22.84
C TYR A 23 6.83 -8.34 22.69
N PRO A 24 7.50 -8.50 21.54
CA PRO A 24 8.70 -7.72 21.25
C PRO A 24 8.35 -6.22 21.17
N VAL A 25 9.03 -5.40 21.97
CA VAL A 25 8.86 -3.95 21.94
C VAL A 25 9.72 -3.40 20.80
N ASN A 26 9.18 -2.48 19.98
CA ASN A 26 9.97 -1.79 18.96
C ASN A 26 11.14 -1.03 19.61
N PRO A 27 12.35 -1.08 19.06
CA PRO A 27 13.51 -0.46 19.66
C PRO A 27 13.49 1.07 19.51
N PRO A 28 14.10 1.82 20.45
CA PRO A 28 14.25 3.26 20.32
C PRO A 28 15.28 3.60 19.24
N LEU A 29 15.09 4.73 18.55
CA LEU A 29 16.07 5.35 17.69
C LEU A 29 16.88 6.36 18.51
N GLU A 30 18.22 6.28 18.47
CA GLU A 30 19.09 7.20 19.21
C GLU A 30 19.07 8.60 18.60
N GLN A 31 19.13 8.67 17.27
CA GLN A 31 19.12 9.92 16.52
C GLN A 31 18.41 9.73 15.18
N THR A 32 17.53 10.65 14.83
CA THR A 32 16.91 10.69 13.49
C THR A 32 17.89 11.18 12.44
N ASP A 33 17.86 10.53 11.28
CA ASP A 33 18.62 10.93 10.10
C ASP A 33 17.72 10.77 8.87
N GLU A 34 17.41 11.88 8.20
CA GLU A 34 16.55 11.90 7.03
C GLU A 34 17.14 11.13 5.84
N ASN A 35 18.47 10.95 5.83
CA ASN A 35 19.19 10.22 4.79
C ASN A 35 19.45 8.76 5.14
N ALA A 36 18.91 8.25 6.24
CA ALA A 36 19.11 6.87 6.68
C ALA A 36 17.79 6.10 6.85
N GLY A 37 17.90 4.76 6.90
CA GLY A 37 16.77 3.86 7.16
C GLY A 37 15.98 3.47 5.91
N TYR A 38 14.84 2.81 6.13
CA TYR A 38 13.98 2.23 5.10
C TYR A 38 13.11 3.31 4.47
N ARG A 39 13.62 3.97 3.41
CA ARG A 39 13.02 5.11 2.68
C ARG A 39 13.22 4.93 1.18
N LEU A 40 12.36 5.55 0.36
CA LEU A 40 12.48 5.51 -1.10
C LEU A 40 13.84 6.07 -1.58
N ALA A 41 14.25 7.21 -1.07
CA ALA A 41 15.53 7.85 -1.41
C ALA A 41 16.76 6.97 -1.12
N ASN A 42 16.64 5.97 -0.24
CA ASN A 42 17.72 5.04 0.10
C ASN A 42 17.63 3.71 -0.66
N ARG A 43 16.68 3.59 -1.61
CA ARG A 43 16.57 2.43 -2.49
C ARG A 43 17.28 2.72 -3.81
N THR A 44 18.21 1.86 -4.16
CA THR A 44 18.86 1.93 -5.47
C THR A 44 17.91 1.45 -6.55
N LEU A 45 18.01 2.00 -7.74
CA LEU A 45 17.34 1.45 -8.91
C LEU A 45 17.83 0.02 -9.16
N GLY A 46 16.93 -0.84 -9.63
CA GLY A 46 17.30 -2.14 -10.16
C GLY A 46 18.12 -1.99 -11.45
N GLU A 47 18.84 -3.03 -11.86
CA GLU A 47 19.65 -2.99 -13.09
C GLU A 47 18.81 -2.69 -14.35
N LYS A 48 17.52 -3.02 -14.31
CA LYS A 48 16.56 -2.84 -15.40
C LYS A 48 15.45 -1.80 -15.09
N ASN A 49 15.55 -1.09 -13.98
CA ASN A 49 14.62 0.00 -13.67
C ASN A 49 15.15 1.29 -14.30
N SER A 50 14.28 2.07 -14.93
CA SER A 50 14.66 3.32 -15.60
C SER A 50 14.24 4.56 -14.80
N ASP A 51 14.88 5.69 -15.10
CA ASP A 51 14.50 6.98 -14.50
C ASP A 51 13.33 7.66 -15.25
N GLU A 52 12.84 7.06 -16.34
CA GLU A 52 11.81 7.66 -17.20
C GLU A 52 10.39 7.32 -16.72
N LEU A 53 10.24 6.20 -16.02
CA LEU A 53 8.97 5.63 -15.59
C LEU A 53 8.96 5.50 -14.07
N PHE A 54 7.87 5.94 -13.42
CA PHE A 54 7.64 5.70 -12.00
C PHE A 54 6.37 4.87 -11.81
N VAL A 55 6.52 3.67 -11.26
CA VAL A 55 5.42 2.70 -11.15
C VAL A 55 5.05 2.46 -9.69
N ILE A 56 3.78 2.68 -9.36
CA ILE A 56 3.19 2.34 -8.06
C ILE A 56 2.24 1.18 -8.22
N LEU A 57 2.53 0.09 -7.54
CA LEU A 57 1.63 -1.05 -7.39
C LEU A 57 0.91 -0.95 -6.03
N SER A 58 -0.39 -0.71 -6.07
CA SER A 58 -1.24 -0.53 -4.90
C SER A 58 -2.13 -1.75 -4.72
N LEU A 59 -1.95 -2.49 -3.62
CA LEU A 59 -2.55 -3.78 -3.34
C LEU A 59 -3.59 -3.66 -2.22
N SER A 60 -4.86 -3.90 -2.54
CA SER A 60 -5.96 -3.73 -1.59
C SER A 60 -6.07 -4.87 -0.58
N GLY A 61 -6.81 -4.64 0.51
CA GLY A 61 -7.20 -5.71 1.43
C GLY A 61 -8.27 -6.64 0.82
N GLY A 62 -8.30 -7.91 1.27
CA GLY A 62 -9.30 -8.87 0.78
C GLY A 62 -9.07 -10.34 1.15
N GLY A 63 -8.17 -10.64 2.10
CA GLY A 63 -7.82 -12.01 2.51
C GLY A 63 -7.07 -12.77 1.40
N ALA A 64 -7.04 -14.09 1.47
CA ALA A 64 -6.34 -14.94 0.50
C ALA A 64 -6.84 -14.74 -0.95
N ARG A 65 -8.05 -14.18 -1.15
CA ARG A 65 -8.57 -13.84 -2.48
C ARG A 65 -7.73 -12.77 -3.15
N VAL A 66 -7.38 -11.71 -2.43
CA VAL A 66 -6.55 -10.64 -3.00
C VAL A 66 -5.10 -11.10 -3.12
N GLU A 67 -4.56 -11.88 -2.17
CA GLU A 67 -3.19 -12.40 -2.24
C GLU A 67 -2.94 -13.19 -3.53
N ALA A 68 -3.91 -14.03 -3.93
CA ALA A 68 -3.83 -14.80 -5.17
C ALA A 68 -3.96 -13.91 -6.42
N LEU A 69 -4.85 -12.91 -6.41
CA LEU A 69 -4.97 -11.95 -7.51
C LEU A 69 -3.72 -11.07 -7.64
N ASP A 70 -3.15 -10.61 -6.51
CA ASP A 70 -1.91 -9.83 -6.47
C ASP A 70 -0.75 -10.60 -7.11
N TYR A 71 -0.62 -11.89 -6.76
CA TYR A 71 0.38 -12.75 -7.39
C TYR A 71 0.19 -12.83 -8.90
N GLY A 72 -1.05 -13.09 -9.37
CA GLY A 72 -1.35 -13.16 -10.79
C GLY A 72 -1.08 -11.85 -11.55
N VAL A 73 -1.34 -10.70 -10.92
CA VAL A 73 -0.99 -9.39 -11.48
C VAL A 73 0.52 -9.22 -11.56
N ILE A 74 1.25 -9.48 -10.48
CA ILE A 74 2.72 -9.35 -10.43
C ILE A 74 3.38 -10.29 -11.45
N GLU A 75 2.93 -11.55 -11.54
CA GLU A 75 3.40 -12.50 -12.55
C GLU A 75 3.15 -12.00 -13.98
N TYR A 76 2.00 -11.38 -14.23
CA TYR A 76 1.69 -10.85 -15.56
C TYR A 76 2.49 -9.60 -15.91
N LEU A 77 2.79 -8.72 -14.94
CA LEU A 77 3.67 -7.56 -15.14
C LEU A 77 5.09 -7.99 -15.58
N GLU A 78 5.59 -9.14 -15.10
CA GLU A 78 6.86 -9.70 -15.56
C GLU A 78 6.85 -10.09 -17.04
N ARG A 79 5.68 -10.42 -17.60
CA ARG A 79 5.51 -10.82 -18.99
C ARG A 79 5.35 -9.63 -19.96
N ILE A 80 5.10 -8.44 -19.45
CA ILE A 80 5.01 -7.21 -20.26
C ILE A 80 6.42 -6.69 -20.47
N ARG A 81 6.93 -6.76 -21.70
CA ARG A 81 8.31 -6.42 -22.04
C ARG A 81 8.38 -5.19 -22.93
N PHE A 82 9.37 -4.34 -22.72
CA PHE A 82 9.61 -3.15 -23.53
C PHE A 82 11.06 -2.65 -23.43
N GLY A 83 11.38 -1.62 -24.22
CA GLY A 83 12.70 -1.04 -24.26
C GLY A 83 13.73 -1.89 -25.01
N ALA A 84 14.92 -1.33 -25.27
CA ALA A 84 15.98 -2.00 -26.00
C ALA A 84 16.68 -3.11 -25.19
N ASP A 85 16.57 -3.05 -23.87
CA ASP A 85 17.12 -4.00 -22.91
C ASP A 85 16.14 -5.11 -22.50
N ASP A 86 14.95 -5.13 -23.13
CA ASP A 86 13.91 -6.15 -22.89
C ASP A 86 13.51 -6.26 -21.40
N ARG A 87 13.36 -5.12 -20.74
CA ARG A 87 12.95 -5.06 -19.35
C ARG A 87 11.46 -5.34 -19.19
N SER A 88 11.05 -5.83 -18.03
CA SER A 88 9.64 -6.04 -17.70
C SER A 88 9.01 -4.82 -17.05
N LEU A 89 7.69 -4.70 -17.13
CA LEU A 89 6.98 -3.68 -16.37
C LEU A 89 7.11 -3.91 -14.85
N LEU A 90 7.35 -5.15 -14.42
CA LEU A 90 7.66 -5.48 -13.03
C LEU A 90 9.03 -4.94 -12.60
N ASP A 91 10.02 -4.90 -13.49
CA ASP A 91 11.35 -4.33 -13.20
C ASP A 91 11.28 -2.82 -12.92
N GLU A 92 10.27 -2.14 -13.44
CA GLU A 92 10.03 -0.70 -13.26
C GLU A 92 9.19 -0.34 -12.01
N VAL A 93 8.76 -1.32 -11.22
CA VAL A 93 7.96 -1.02 -10.02
C VAL A 93 8.86 -0.36 -8.96
N ASP A 94 8.52 0.89 -8.59
CA ASP A 94 9.25 1.68 -7.60
C ASP A 94 8.68 1.55 -6.19
N ILE A 95 7.36 1.42 -6.11
CA ILE A 95 6.64 1.29 -4.83
C ILE A 95 5.62 0.15 -4.92
N ILE A 96 5.63 -0.73 -3.93
CA ILE A 96 4.52 -1.63 -3.63
C ILE A 96 3.88 -1.16 -2.33
N SER A 97 2.67 -0.63 -2.41
CA SER A 97 1.91 -0.19 -1.23
C SER A 97 0.76 -1.15 -0.97
N SER A 98 0.73 -1.77 0.20
CA SER A 98 -0.17 -2.87 0.51
C SER A 98 -1.08 -2.61 1.69
N SER A 99 -2.25 -3.23 1.65
CA SER A 99 -3.26 -3.17 2.71
C SER A 99 -3.69 -4.58 3.14
N SER A 100 -3.78 -4.80 4.46
CA SER A 100 -4.30 -6.04 5.07
C SER A 100 -3.57 -7.29 4.53
N ALA A 101 -4.26 -8.28 3.99
CA ALA A 101 -3.70 -9.54 3.52
C ALA A 101 -2.65 -9.36 2.39
N SER A 102 -2.79 -8.35 1.54
CA SER A 102 -1.78 -8.03 0.51
C SER A 102 -0.42 -7.64 1.08
N SER A 103 -0.34 -7.37 2.40
CA SER A 103 0.95 -7.18 3.07
C SER A 103 1.80 -8.46 3.07
N ILE A 104 1.21 -9.63 2.91
CA ILE A 104 1.95 -10.91 2.84
C ILE A 104 2.73 -11.01 1.53
N PRO A 105 2.10 -10.96 0.32
CA PRO A 105 2.82 -11.00 -0.94
C PRO A 105 3.79 -9.81 -1.09
N ALA A 106 3.38 -8.60 -0.66
CA ALA A 106 4.25 -7.43 -0.72
C ALA A 106 5.53 -7.60 0.12
N ALA A 107 5.40 -8.04 1.38
CA ALA A 107 6.53 -8.27 2.26
C ALA A 107 7.42 -9.42 1.76
N TYR A 108 6.82 -10.49 1.25
CA TYR A 108 7.57 -11.63 0.68
C TYR A 108 8.39 -11.19 -0.54
N TYR A 109 7.78 -10.43 -1.45
CA TYR A 109 8.49 -9.85 -2.60
C TYR A 109 9.64 -8.94 -2.16
N GLY A 110 9.38 -8.01 -1.25
CA GLY A 110 10.39 -7.06 -0.76
C GLY A 110 11.53 -7.70 0.01
N LEU A 111 11.31 -8.89 0.58
CA LEU A 111 12.31 -9.61 1.36
C LEU A 111 13.15 -10.56 0.49
N TYR A 112 12.49 -11.37 -0.34
CA TYR A 112 13.14 -12.44 -1.09
C TYR A 112 13.44 -12.08 -2.54
N GLY A 113 12.84 -10.99 -3.07
CA GLY A 113 13.04 -10.55 -4.45
C GLY A 113 12.14 -11.27 -5.46
N LYS A 114 12.20 -10.78 -6.69
CA LYS A 114 11.33 -11.18 -7.80
C LYS A 114 11.39 -12.68 -8.12
N GLU A 115 12.59 -13.21 -8.25
CA GLU A 115 12.81 -14.59 -8.69
C GLU A 115 12.19 -15.58 -7.69
N ILE A 116 12.51 -15.43 -6.40
CA ILE A 116 11.99 -16.32 -5.34
C ILE A 116 10.48 -16.15 -5.20
N PHE A 117 9.98 -14.90 -5.31
CA PHE A 117 8.56 -14.64 -5.26
C PHE A 117 7.80 -15.38 -6.36
N LEU A 118 8.26 -15.30 -7.61
CA LEU A 118 7.60 -15.96 -8.73
C LEU A 118 7.70 -17.50 -8.69
N ASP A 119 8.77 -18.03 -8.13
CA ASP A 119 9.01 -19.48 -8.10
C ASP A 119 8.35 -20.17 -6.88
N GLU A 120 8.40 -19.54 -5.69
CA GLU A 120 8.10 -20.24 -4.44
C GLU A 120 6.82 -19.75 -3.73
N PHE A 121 6.37 -18.49 -3.94
CA PHE A 121 5.29 -17.88 -3.15
C PHE A 121 3.98 -18.67 -3.19
N VAL A 122 3.60 -19.24 -4.33
CA VAL A 122 2.33 -19.99 -4.47
C VAL A 122 2.32 -21.22 -3.57
N GLU A 123 3.39 -22.03 -3.62
CA GLU A 123 3.49 -23.26 -2.80
C GLU A 123 3.75 -22.92 -1.34
N ASP A 124 4.58 -21.91 -1.08
CA ASP A 124 5.01 -21.56 0.27
C ASP A 124 3.98 -20.77 1.06
N VAL A 125 3.08 -20.04 0.39
CA VAL A 125 2.12 -19.16 1.05
C VAL A 125 0.68 -19.47 0.64
N LEU A 126 0.34 -19.34 -0.64
CA LEU A 126 -1.04 -19.39 -1.10
C LEU A 126 -1.71 -20.75 -0.89
N TYR A 127 -0.96 -21.84 -1.04
CA TYR A 127 -1.48 -23.19 -0.82
C TYR A 127 -1.39 -23.67 0.63
N ARG A 128 -0.79 -22.86 1.53
CA ARG A 128 -0.72 -23.23 2.94
C ARG A 128 -2.06 -23.04 3.65
N LYS A 129 -2.34 -23.94 4.58
CA LYS A 129 -3.56 -23.88 5.42
C LYS A 129 -3.34 -22.96 6.63
N LEU A 130 -3.19 -21.66 6.37
CA LEU A 130 -2.89 -20.65 7.38
C LEU A 130 -4.01 -20.57 8.42
N GLU A 131 -5.25 -20.40 8.01
CA GLU A 131 -6.39 -20.24 8.91
C GLU A 131 -6.59 -21.48 9.78
N THR A 132 -6.49 -22.66 9.17
CA THR A 132 -6.58 -23.94 9.89
C THR A 132 -5.48 -24.07 10.94
N SER A 133 -4.26 -23.67 10.62
CA SER A 133 -3.12 -23.71 11.55
C SER A 133 -3.29 -22.74 12.71
N LEU A 134 -3.75 -21.53 12.44
CA LEU A 134 -4.05 -20.53 13.47
C LEU A 134 -5.19 -20.97 14.38
N ARG A 135 -6.28 -21.52 13.83
CA ARG A 135 -7.40 -22.06 14.63
C ARG A 135 -6.92 -23.14 15.59
N ARG A 136 -6.04 -24.07 15.14
CA ARG A 136 -5.45 -25.09 16.00
C ARG A 136 -4.63 -24.51 17.15
N ARG A 137 -3.85 -23.45 16.90
CA ARG A 137 -3.10 -22.75 17.95
C ARG A 137 -4.02 -22.05 18.94
N LEU A 138 -5.06 -21.37 18.48
CA LEU A 138 -6.01 -20.64 19.33
C LEU A 138 -6.82 -21.57 20.26
N VAL A 139 -7.10 -22.80 19.84
CA VAL A 139 -7.80 -23.79 20.69
C VAL A 139 -6.85 -24.60 21.57
N ASN A 140 -5.53 -24.43 21.43
CA ASN A 140 -4.53 -25.13 22.24
C ASN A 140 -4.48 -24.56 23.67
N PRO A 141 -4.81 -25.33 24.74
CA PRO A 141 -4.80 -24.83 26.11
C PRO A 141 -3.43 -24.30 26.57
N LEU A 142 -2.34 -24.75 25.99
CA LEU A 142 -1.00 -24.26 26.33
C LEU A 142 -0.78 -22.79 25.87
N GLU A 143 -1.43 -22.35 24.81
CA GLU A 143 -1.37 -20.96 24.35
C GLU A 143 -2.29 -20.03 25.17
N TRP A 144 -3.30 -20.58 25.85
CA TRP A 144 -4.23 -19.75 26.65
C TRP A 144 -3.55 -19.05 27.81
N SER A 145 -2.53 -19.67 28.41
CA SER A 145 -1.76 -19.04 29.48
C SER A 145 -0.99 -17.81 28.98
N ARG A 146 -0.51 -17.87 27.74
CA ARG A 146 0.24 -16.77 27.09
C ARG A 146 -0.71 -15.64 26.67
N THR A 147 -1.81 -15.96 26.01
CA THR A 147 -2.81 -14.98 25.58
C THR A 147 -3.63 -14.37 26.72
N ALA A 148 -3.57 -14.93 27.94
CA ALA A 148 -4.11 -14.35 29.15
C ALA A 148 -3.17 -13.28 29.77
N SER A 149 -1.92 -13.17 29.29
CA SER A 149 -1.01 -12.10 29.69
C SER A 149 -1.52 -10.74 29.17
N VAL A 150 -1.36 -9.71 29.97
CA VAL A 150 -1.66 -8.32 29.54
C VAL A 150 -0.71 -7.81 28.46
N ASN A 151 0.42 -8.46 28.28
CA ASN A 151 1.49 -8.07 27.36
C ASN A 151 1.65 -9.03 26.17
N PHE A 152 0.69 -9.94 25.95
CA PHE A 152 0.73 -10.89 24.84
C PHE A 152 -0.68 -11.23 24.38
N SER A 153 -0.93 -11.15 23.09
CA SER A 153 -2.26 -11.20 22.53
C SER A 153 -2.40 -12.22 21.38
N ARG A 154 -3.61 -12.35 20.85
CA ARG A 154 -3.83 -13.16 19.63
C ARG A 154 -3.12 -12.63 18.40
N GLY A 155 -2.93 -11.29 18.31
CA GLY A 155 -2.12 -10.70 17.27
C GLY A 155 -0.65 -11.13 17.37
N ASP A 156 -0.10 -11.20 18.59
CA ASP A 156 1.28 -11.67 18.79
C ASP A 156 1.46 -13.14 18.43
N LEU A 157 0.44 -14.01 18.65
CA LEU A 157 0.45 -15.39 18.16
C LEU A 157 0.49 -15.50 16.64
N LEU A 158 -0.21 -14.59 15.95
CA LEU A 158 -0.19 -14.51 14.49
C LEU A 158 1.18 -14.06 14.00
N ALA A 159 1.77 -13.05 14.65
CA ALA A 159 3.11 -12.58 14.33
C ALA A 159 4.15 -13.71 14.47
N GLU A 160 4.10 -14.48 15.55
CA GLU A 160 4.97 -15.66 15.72
C GLU A 160 4.76 -16.73 14.65
N TYR A 161 3.53 -16.89 14.18
CA TYR A 161 3.25 -17.84 13.11
C TYR A 161 3.93 -17.41 11.81
N PHE A 162 3.74 -16.16 11.41
CA PHE A 162 4.38 -15.60 10.22
C PHE A 162 5.91 -15.60 10.34
N ASP A 163 6.40 -15.20 11.50
CA ASP A 163 7.84 -15.15 11.78
C ASP A 163 8.52 -16.50 11.54
N LYS A 164 7.87 -17.58 12.00
CA LYS A 164 8.40 -18.93 11.89
C LYS A 164 8.20 -19.60 10.53
N HIS A 165 7.11 -19.28 9.82
CA HIS A 165 6.67 -20.10 8.68
C HIS A 165 6.70 -19.37 7.33
N VAL A 166 6.89 -18.04 7.34
CA VAL A 166 6.87 -17.22 6.12
C VAL A 166 8.09 -16.32 6.03
N PHE A 167 8.49 -15.67 7.15
CA PHE A 167 9.51 -14.63 7.13
C PHE A 167 10.80 -14.97 7.87
N ASP A 168 10.95 -16.16 8.40
CA ASP A 168 12.19 -16.72 8.98
C ASP A 168 12.92 -15.82 9.98
N GLY A 169 12.18 -15.08 10.83
CA GLY A 169 12.74 -14.17 11.82
C GLY A 169 13.35 -12.89 11.23
N ARG A 170 13.05 -12.56 9.97
CA ARG A 170 13.60 -11.40 9.26
C ARG A 170 12.99 -10.08 9.74
N THR A 171 13.79 -9.03 9.60
CA THR A 171 13.44 -7.65 9.98
C THR A 171 13.50 -6.72 8.77
N PHE A 172 13.16 -5.45 8.94
CA PHE A 172 13.29 -4.45 7.88
C PHE A 172 14.75 -4.20 7.42
N ALA A 173 15.75 -4.57 8.24
CA ALA A 173 17.15 -4.55 7.81
C ALA A 173 17.45 -5.57 6.70
N ASP A 174 16.66 -6.64 6.61
CA ASP A 174 16.81 -7.71 5.63
C ASP A 174 16.09 -7.44 4.30
N MET A 175 15.26 -6.38 4.23
CA MET A 175 14.55 -6.02 3.00
C MET A 175 15.53 -5.67 1.89
N GLN A 176 15.19 -6.04 0.63
CA GLN A 176 16.00 -5.75 -0.55
C GLN A 176 16.41 -4.27 -0.58
N ARG A 177 17.64 -3.98 -1.00
CA ARG A 177 18.15 -2.59 -1.09
C ARG A 177 17.72 -1.87 -2.35
N GLN A 178 17.35 -2.63 -3.36
CA GLN A 178 16.82 -2.11 -4.62
C GLN A 178 15.33 -1.78 -4.49
N ARG A 179 14.81 -0.95 -5.40
CA ARG A 179 13.37 -0.77 -5.59
C ARG A 179 12.72 -2.12 -5.96
N PRO A 180 11.48 -2.34 -5.57
CA PRO A 180 10.54 -1.38 -4.99
C PRO A 180 10.72 -1.14 -3.48
N LEU A 181 10.34 0.07 -3.03
CA LEU A 181 10.02 0.29 -1.63
C LEU A 181 8.69 -0.37 -1.31
N VAL A 182 8.70 -1.32 -0.39
CA VAL A 182 7.46 -1.96 0.09
C VAL A 182 6.91 -1.22 1.30
N MET A 183 5.69 -0.71 1.17
CA MET A 183 4.96 0.01 2.22
C MET A 183 3.90 -0.91 2.81
N LEU A 184 4.10 -1.39 4.04
CA LEU A 184 3.11 -2.16 4.78
C LEU A 184 2.27 -1.17 5.60
N ASN A 185 1.01 -0.95 5.19
CA ASN A 185 0.17 0.05 5.80
C ASN A 185 -0.67 -0.52 6.94
N THR A 186 -1.00 0.33 7.90
CA THR A 186 -1.84 0.02 9.06
C THR A 186 -2.69 1.24 9.42
N THR A 187 -3.62 1.06 10.34
CA THR A 187 -4.42 2.14 10.92
C THR A 187 -4.00 2.39 12.36
N ASP A 188 -3.62 3.63 12.69
CA ASP A 188 -3.49 4.08 14.09
C ASP A 188 -4.86 4.18 14.73
N MET A 189 -5.16 3.27 15.66
CA MET A 189 -6.45 3.18 16.34
C MET A 189 -6.82 4.47 17.10
N GLY A 190 -5.82 5.23 17.56
CA GLY A 190 -6.04 6.41 18.40
C GLY A 190 -6.63 7.61 17.66
N ILE A 191 -6.30 7.71 16.35
CA ILE A 191 -6.68 8.87 15.52
C ILE A 191 -7.38 8.47 14.21
N GLY A 192 -7.44 7.16 13.90
CA GLY A 192 -8.03 6.67 12.63
C GLY A 192 -7.19 6.97 11.39
N ALA A 193 -5.97 7.46 11.55
CA ALA A 193 -5.07 7.79 10.46
C ALA A 193 -4.25 6.59 10.00
N GLN A 194 -3.69 6.69 8.80
CA GLN A 194 -2.73 5.70 8.33
C GLN A 194 -1.40 5.79 9.08
N PHE A 195 -0.82 4.64 9.34
CA PHE A 195 0.55 4.49 9.82
C PHE A 195 1.26 3.44 8.94
N SER A 196 2.33 3.83 8.25
CA SER A 196 3.05 2.96 7.32
C SER A 196 4.38 2.52 7.90
N PHE A 197 4.78 1.27 7.63
CA PHE A 197 6.10 0.75 8.03
C PHE A 197 7.17 1.21 7.05
N VAL A 198 7.45 2.51 7.07
CA VAL A 198 8.60 3.18 6.47
C VAL A 198 9.26 4.06 7.52
N GLN A 199 10.58 4.31 7.39
CA GLN A 199 11.34 4.98 8.46
C GLN A 199 10.78 6.36 8.81
N GLY A 200 10.23 7.10 7.84
CA GLY A 200 9.62 8.41 8.11
C GLY A 200 8.49 8.39 9.15
N TYR A 201 7.66 7.35 9.18
CA TYR A 201 6.66 7.17 10.23
C TYR A 201 7.28 6.76 11.56
N PHE A 202 8.33 5.97 11.54
CA PHE A 202 9.04 5.53 12.73
C PHE A 202 9.88 6.64 13.36
N ASP A 203 10.32 7.61 12.57
CA ASP A 203 10.97 8.82 13.12
C ASP A 203 10.02 9.63 14.00
N MET A 204 8.73 9.74 13.61
CA MET A 204 7.72 10.45 14.40
C MET A 204 7.56 9.89 15.83
N ILE A 205 7.87 8.61 16.01
CA ILE A 205 7.82 7.93 17.32
C ILE A 205 9.21 7.60 17.87
N CYS A 206 10.28 8.14 17.26
CA CYS A 206 11.68 7.89 17.63
C CYS A 206 12.02 6.41 17.76
N SER A 207 11.65 5.60 16.76
CA SER A 207 11.87 4.15 16.75
C SER A 207 12.69 3.70 15.53
N ASP A 208 13.59 2.74 15.73
CA ASP A 208 14.41 2.13 14.67
C ASP A 208 13.62 1.02 13.97
N LEU A 209 13.12 1.32 12.77
CA LEU A 209 12.38 0.34 11.96
C LEU A 209 13.25 -0.83 11.53
N SER A 210 14.56 -0.65 11.35
CA SER A 210 15.43 -1.70 10.82
C SER A 210 15.39 -2.99 11.65
N GLN A 211 15.15 -2.87 12.94
CA GLN A 211 15.09 -3.99 13.89
C GLN A 211 13.68 -4.54 14.12
N VAL A 212 12.66 -3.95 13.50
CA VAL A 212 11.27 -4.43 13.62
C VAL A 212 11.07 -5.64 12.74
N SER A 213 10.45 -6.71 13.29
CA SER A 213 10.13 -7.93 12.54
C SER A 213 9.11 -7.66 11.43
N ILE A 214 9.38 -8.19 10.24
CA ILE A 214 8.45 -8.17 9.10
C ILE A 214 7.12 -8.83 9.46
N ALA A 215 7.18 -9.99 10.13
CA ALA A 215 5.99 -10.71 10.59
C ALA A 215 5.09 -9.85 11.48
N ARG A 216 5.69 -9.00 12.32
CA ARG A 216 4.93 -8.09 13.20
C ARG A 216 4.26 -6.97 12.42
N ALA A 217 4.92 -6.42 11.41
CA ALA A 217 4.36 -5.40 10.52
C ALA A 217 3.19 -5.95 9.68
N VAL A 218 3.38 -7.13 9.08
CA VAL A 218 2.32 -7.84 8.34
C VAL A 218 1.13 -8.14 9.26
N THR A 219 1.39 -8.63 10.48
CA THR A 219 0.31 -8.87 11.45
C THR A 219 -0.43 -7.58 11.83
N ALA A 220 0.26 -6.46 11.98
CA ALA A 220 -0.38 -5.18 12.28
C ALA A 220 -1.33 -4.77 11.14
N SER A 221 -0.90 -4.96 9.88
CA SER A 221 -1.73 -4.71 8.69
C SER A 221 -2.97 -5.60 8.62
N LEU A 222 -2.89 -6.83 9.14
CA LEU A 222 -3.96 -7.83 9.18
C LEU A 222 -4.80 -7.79 10.48
N ALA A 223 -4.52 -6.88 11.42
CA ALA A 223 -5.13 -6.86 12.74
C ALA A 223 -6.60 -6.42 12.73
N PHE A 224 -7.45 -7.15 12.00
CA PHE A 224 -8.88 -6.88 11.88
C PHE A 224 -9.66 -7.39 13.09
N THR A 225 -10.35 -6.47 13.75
CA THR A 225 -11.21 -6.77 14.91
C THR A 225 -12.55 -7.37 14.44
N PRO A 226 -13.08 -8.42 15.10
CA PRO A 226 -12.68 -8.96 16.42
C PRO A 226 -11.72 -10.16 16.38
N TYR A 227 -11.21 -10.55 15.24
CA TYR A 227 -10.39 -11.78 15.11
C TYR A 227 -9.01 -11.61 15.73
N PHE A 228 -8.35 -10.50 15.42
CA PHE A 228 -7.02 -10.18 15.94
C PHE A 228 -7.05 -8.92 16.80
N THR A 229 -6.11 -8.86 17.72
CA THR A 229 -5.93 -7.69 18.59
C THR A 229 -4.95 -6.73 17.94
N PRO A 230 -5.06 -5.41 18.23
CA PRO A 230 -4.10 -4.43 17.77
C PRO A 230 -2.67 -4.77 18.14
N ILE A 231 -1.73 -4.38 17.30
CA ILE A 231 -0.30 -4.44 17.60
C ILE A 231 0.13 -3.12 18.22
N ALA A 232 0.80 -3.20 19.36
CA ALA A 232 1.26 -2.02 20.10
C ALA A 232 2.71 -1.68 19.70
N LEU A 233 2.95 -0.38 19.43
CA LEU A 233 4.26 0.25 19.33
C LEU A 233 4.45 1.22 20.49
N LYS A 234 5.66 1.30 21.01
CA LYS A 234 6.01 2.29 22.02
C LYS A 234 6.45 3.58 21.32
N ASN A 235 5.92 4.69 21.80
CA ASN A 235 6.32 6.01 21.34
C ASN A 235 7.46 6.53 22.23
N TYR A 236 8.62 6.76 21.64
CA TYR A 236 9.83 7.24 22.33
C TYR A 236 10.12 8.72 22.05
N ASN A 237 9.22 9.44 21.37
CA ASN A 237 9.42 10.84 20.99
C ASN A 237 9.33 11.78 22.20
N ASP A 238 10.30 11.72 23.07
CA ASP A 238 10.48 12.61 24.22
C ASP A 238 11.45 13.77 23.95
N GLY A 239 11.77 13.99 22.68
CA GLY A 239 12.68 15.03 22.20
C GLY A 239 14.16 14.63 22.18
N ARG A 240 14.54 13.45 22.68
CA ARG A 240 15.96 13.03 22.74
C ARG A 240 16.50 12.52 21.42
N CYS A 241 15.68 11.94 20.55
CA CYS A 241 16.10 11.42 19.25
C CYS A 241 16.37 12.52 18.20
N GLY A 242 16.13 13.79 18.53
CA GLY A 242 16.34 14.91 17.61
C GLY A 242 15.33 15.00 16.46
N TYR A 243 14.19 14.29 16.52
CA TYR A 243 13.14 14.42 15.52
C TYR A 243 12.64 15.86 15.45
N SER A 244 12.66 16.43 14.26
CA SER A 244 12.07 17.73 13.93
C SER A 244 10.86 17.51 13.02
N THR A 245 9.79 18.24 13.30
CA THR A 245 8.60 18.22 12.45
C THR A 245 8.94 18.71 11.05
N PRO A 246 8.61 17.98 9.97
CA PRO A 246 8.90 18.40 8.60
C PRO A 246 8.28 19.75 8.26
N ALA A 247 8.94 20.54 7.41
CA ALA A 247 8.51 21.89 7.05
C ALA A 247 7.11 21.94 6.42
N TRP A 248 6.73 20.92 5.64
CA TRP A 248 5.40 20.83 5.04
C TRP A 248 4.27 20.84 6.06
N VAL A 249 4.51 20.32 7.28
CA VAL A 249 3.50 20.29 8.35
C VAL A 249 3.13 21.72 8.76
N GLN A 250 4.11 22.57 9.01
CA GLN A 250 3.83 23.97 9.38
C GLN A 250 3.18 24.70 8.20
N SER A 251 3.67 24.50 6.98
CA SER A 251 3.08 25.10 5.78
C SER A 251 1.61 24.70 5.59
N ALA A 252 1.26 23.44 5.83
CA ALA A 252 -0.12 22.94 5.74
C ALA A 252 -1.04 23.53 6.81
N LEU A 253 -0.52 23.73 8.02
CA LEU A 253 -1.29 24.36 9.13
C LEU A 253 -1.53 25.85 8.84
N ASP A 254 -0.52 26.56 8.34
CA ASP A 254 -0.62 27.99 8.01
C ASP A 254 -1.55 28.24 6.83
N ALA A 255 -1.55 27.35 5.83
CA ALA A 255 -2.48 27.40 4.69
C ALA A 255 -3.94 27.10 5.08
N GLY A 256 -4.15 26.33 6.15
CA GLY A 256 -5.46 25.97 6.67
C GLY A 256 -6.17 24.84 5.90
N ALA A 257 -7.23 24.33 6.48
CA ALA A 257 -7.97 23.19 5.93
C ALA A 257 -8.66 23.44 4.58
N GLU A 258 -8.91 24.69 4.21
CA GLU A 258 -9.56 25.04 2.94
C GLU A 258 -8.60 24.91 1.74
N ALA A 259 -7.29 25.04 1.95
CA ALA A 259 -6.30 24.92 0.89
C ALA A 259 -6.14 23.46 0.42
N ASP A 260 -5.89 22.53 1.34
CA ASP A 260 -5.89 21.09 1.10
C ASP A 260 -6.32 20.36 2.39
N PRO A 261 -7.58 19.91 2.50
CA PRO A 261 -8.09 19.25 3.71
C PRO A 261 -7.33 17.99 4.08
N LEU A 262 -6.84 17.22 3.10
CA LEU A 262 -6.10 15.98 3.34
C LEU A 262 -4.72 16.26 3.95
N VAL A 263 -3.98 17.20 3.37
CA VAL A 263 -2.65 17.58 3.85
C VAL A 263 -2.75 18.25 5.22
N HIS A 264 -3.76 19.11 5.42
CA HIS A 264 -4.00 19.74 6.73
C HIS A 264 -4.34 18.72 7.83
N LEU A 265 -5.17 17.70 7.53
CA LEU A 265 -5.47 16.61 8.46
C LEU A 265 -4.20 15.83 8.79
N ALA A 266 -3.43 15.43 7.77
CA ALA A 266 -2.18 14.70 7.95
C ALA A 266 -1.16 15.49 8.81
N ALA A 267 -1.10 16.81 8.65
CA ALA A 267 -0.24 17.67 9.47
C ALA A 267 -0.62 17.60 10.97
N ASN A 268 -1.92 17.64 11.28
CA ASN A 268 -2.40 17.47 12.65
C ASN A 268 -2.10 16.06 13.20
N ASP A 269 -2.23 15.03 12.38
CA ASP A 269 -1.91 13.65 12.76
C ASP A 269 -0.43 13.52 13.13
N VAL A 270 0.48 14.08 12.33
CA VAL A 270 1.94 14.11 12.61
C VAL A 270 2.23 14.77 13.97
N LEU A 271 1.62 15.93 14.24
CA LEU A 271 1.83 16.63 15.51
C LEU A 271 1.37 15.83 16.72
N SER A 272 0.37 14.95 16.56
CA SER A 272 -0.14 14.13 17.66
C SER A 272 0.88 13.17 18.26
N TYR A 273 1.88 12.74 17.47
CA TYR A 273 2.93 11.81 17.93
C TYR A 273 3.95 12.46 18.88
N ALA A 274 4.07 13.78 18.86
CA ALA A 274 4.96 14.50 19.77
C ALA A 274 4.46 14.53 21.23
N ASP A 275 3.18 14.25 21.48
CA ASP A 275 2.60 14.23 22.83
C ASP A 275 2.69 12.82 23.47
N THR A 276 3.90 12.44 23.86
CA THR A 276 4.17 11.14 24.50
C THR A 276 3.50 10.96 25.86
N LYS A 277 3.05 12.05 26.51
CA LYS A 277 2.30 11.95 27.78
C LYS A 277 0.88 11.44 27.53
N ARG A 278 0.24 11.86 26.45
CA ARG A 278 -1.10 11.40 26.05
C ARG A 278 -1.03 10.15 25.18
N ARG A 279 0.06 9.97 24.42
CA ARG A 279 0.25 8.86 23.48
C ARG A 279 1.57 8.13 23.71
N PRO A 280 1.78 7.48 24.88
CA PRO A 280 2.99 6.71 25.14
C PRO A 280 3.07 5.41 24.32
N TYR A 281 1.95 4.96 23.77
CA TYR A 281 1.82 3.81 22.88
C TYR A 281 0.94 4.15 21.70
N ILE A 282 1.27 3.56 20.53
CA ILE A 282 0.48 3.59 19.31
C ILE A 282 -0.07 2.18 19.11
N HIS A 283 -1.38 2.06 18.91
CA HIS A 283 -2.03 0.78 18.67
C HIS A 283 -2.45 0.70 17.21
N LEU A 284 -1.93 -0.29 16.49
CA LEU A 284 -2.14 -0.48 15.06
C LEU A 284 -3.20 -1.54 14.80
N LEU A 285 -4.15 -1.18 13.97
CA LEU A 285 -5.23 -2.02 13.45
C LEU A 285 -5.03 -2.30 11.97
N ASP A 286 -5.89 -3.16 11.43
CA ASP A 286 -5.98 -3.44 10.00
C ASP A 286 -6.01 -2.14 9.18
N SER A 287 -5.18 -2.11 8.14
CA SER A 287 -5.02 -0.96 7.26
C SER A 287 -6.29 -0.60 6.50
N GLY A 288 -7.13 -1.59 6.20
CA GLY A 288 -8.39 -1.38 5.50
C GLY A 288 -9.30 -0.37 6.18
N ILE A 289 -9.17 -0.16 7.50
CA ILE A 289 -9.98 0.80 8.25
C ILE A 289 -9.72 2.25 7.80
N SER A 290 -8.46 2.60 7.52
CA SER A 290 -8.09 3.95 7.06
C SER A 290 -7.88 4.02 5.54
N ASP A 291 -7.39 2.95 4.91
CA ASP A 291 -7.18 2.87 3.45
C ASP A 291 -7.10 1.42 2.97
N ASN A 292 -8.22 0.87 2.56
CA ASN A 292 -8.24 -0.49 2.03
C ASN A 292 -7.55 -0.63 0.66
N MET A 293 -7.40 0.47 -0.07
CA MET A 293 -6.74 0.45 -1.37
C MET A 293 -5.21 0.55 -1.29
N GLY A 294 -4.64 0.98 -0.15
CA GLY A 294 -3.20 1.16 0.01
C GLY A 294 -2.61 2.35 -0.74
N ILE A 295 -3.43 3.28 -1.24
CA ILE A 295 -2.98 4.37 -2.13
C ILE A 295 -2.82 5.72 -1.42
N ARG A 296 -3.38 5.89 -0.22
CA ARG A 296 -3.40 7.20 0.45
C ARG A 296 -2.02 7.66 0.90
N VAL A 297 -1.17 6.74 1.40
CA VAL A 297 0.21 7.10 1.79
C VAL A 297 1.04 7.55 0.58
N PRO A 298 1.13 6.79 -0.53
CA PRO A 298 1.76 7.28 -1.75
C PRO A 298 1.18 8.63 -2.21
N ARG A 299 -0.14 8.77 -2.26
CA ARG A 299 -0.81 10.01 -2.68
C ARG A 299 -0.45 11.22 -1.81
N LEU A 300 -0.37 11.04 -0.48
CA LEU A 300 0.06 12.10 0.43
C LEU A 300 1.53 12.42 0.20
N ALA A 301 2.40 11.41 0.06
CA ALA A 301 3.82 11.59 -0.18
C ALA A 301 4.10 12.41 -1.45
N PHE A 302 3.37 12.17 -2.55
CA PHE A 302 3.45 12.99 -3.76
C PHE A 302 3.14 14.48 -3.52
N LYS A 303 2.27 14.79 -2.56
CA LYS A 303 1.89 16.18 -2.25
C LYS A 303 2.89 16.89 -1.35
N VAL A 304 3.57 16.18 -0.46
CA VAL A 304 4.28 16.79 0.66
C VAL A 304 5.75 16.40 0.80
N SER A 305 6.23 15.40 0.05
CA SER A 305 7.59 14.87 0.18
C SER A 305 8.48 15.36 -0.94
N ASP A 306 9.67 15.83 -0.56
CA ASP A 306 10.73 16.15 -1.50
C ASP A 306 11.34 14.90 -2.18
N GLN A 307 11.01 13.69 -1.68
CA GLN A 307 11.44 12.41 -2.28
C GLN A 307 10.84 12.19 -3.69
N PHE A 308 9.87 12.98 -4.10
CA PHE A 308 9.30 12.99 -5.45
C PHE A 308 9.73 14.24 -6.25
N GLU A 309 10.80 14.91 -5.86
CA GLU A 309 11.37 16.04 -6.61
C GLU A 309 11.77 15.62 -8.04
N GLU A 310 12.29 14.41 -8.22
CA GLU A 310 12.61 13.86 -9.56
C GLU A 310 11.41 13.89 -10.52
N ILE A 311 10.20 13.63 -9.98
CA ILE A 311 8.95 13.77 -10.74
C ILE A 311 8.66 15.24 -11.02
N LYS A 312 8.85 16.11 -10.03
CA LYS A 312 8.60 17.56 -10.16
C LYS A 312 9.64 18.24 -11.04
N GLU A 313 10.88 17.75 -11.06
CA GLU A 313 11.96 18.25 -11.91
C GLU A 313 11.90 17.74 -13.37
N GLY A 314 10.91 16.88 -13.69
CA GLY A 314 10.68 16.39 -15.06
C GLY A 314 11.66 15.32 -15.53
N THR A 315 12.42 14.70 -14.63
CA THR A 315 13.26 13.53 -14.96
C THR A 315 12.37 12.31 -15.28
N ILE A 316 11.27 12.15 -14.53
CA ILE A 316 10.27 11.13 -14.75
C ILE A 316 9.20 11.65 -15.68
N SER A 317 9.07 11.05 -16.86
CA SER A 317 8.07 11.45 -17.86
C SER A 317 6.72 10.73 -17.73
N LYS A 318 6.68 9.59 -17.05
CA LYS A 318 5.47 8.76 -16.91
C LYS A 318 5.28 8.26 -15.48
N LEU A 319 4.06 8.44 -14.96
CA LEU A 319 3.61 7.88 -13.69
C LEU A 319 2.55 6.81 -13.96
N VAL A 320 2.83 5.57 -13.58
CA VAL A 320 1.89 4.46 -13.70
C VAL A 320 1.42 4.03 -12.32
N ILE A 321 0.11 4.07 -12.10
CA ILE A 321 -0.53 3.60 -10.87
C ILE A 321 -1.37 2.37 -11.23
N ILE A 322 -1.02 1.23 -10.68
CA ILE A 322 -1.75 -0.03 -10.85
C ILE A 322 -2.40 -0.38 -9.51
N MET A 323 -3.71 -0.30 -9.43
CA MET A 323 -4.47 -0.68 -8.24
C MET A 323 -5.09 -2.06 -8.43
N VAL A 324 -4.81 -2.99 -7.52
CA VAL A 324 -5.43 -4.31 -7.49
C VAL A 324 -6.53 -4.32 -6.43
N ASP A 325 -7.77 -4.58 -6.84
CA ASP A 325 -8.96 -4.56 -5.99
C ASP A 325 -9.78 -5.84 -6.15
N ALA A 326 -9.61 -6.76 -5.22
CA ALA A 326 -10.36 -8.01 -5.19
C ALA A 326 -11.65 -7.92 -4.36
N ARG A 327 -12.33 -6.78 -4.38
CA ARG A 327 -13.56 -6.58 -3.60
C ARG A 327 -14.63 -7.60 -3.96
N SER A 328 -15.32 -8.13 -2.92
CA SER A 328 -16.47 -9.01 -3.08
C SER A 328 -17.78 -8.21 -3.07
N GLU A 329 -18.81 -8.73 -3.72
CA GLU A 329 -20.16 -8.23 -3.51
C GLU A 329 -20.72 -8.65 -2.14
N ASN A 330 -21.63 -7.83 -1.62
CA ASN A 330 -22.35 -8.15 -0.39
C ASN A 330 -23.25 -9.38 -0.60
N ASP A 331 -23.07 -10.37 0.25
CA ASP A 331 -23.93 -11.55 0.31
C ASP A 331 -25.21 -11.23 1.08
N PHE A 332 -26.30 -10.97 0.36
CA PHE A 332 -27.62 -10.68 0.94
C PHE A 332 -28.31 -11.89 1.61
N LYS A 333 -27.57 -12.99 1.86
CA LYS A 333 -28.14 -14.18 2.53
C LYS A 333 -28.73 -13.86 3.91
N GLY A 334 -28.18 -12.84 4.59
CA GLY A 334 -28.72 -12.34 5.85
C GLY A 334 -30.12 -11.78 5.73
N ASP A 335 -30.41 -11.09 4.62
CA ASP A 335 -31.67 -10.39 4.38
C ASP A 335 -32.80 -11.33 3.95
N LEU A 336 -32.48 -12.57 3.61
CA LEU A 336 -33.48 -13.61 3.36
C LEU A 336 -34.17 -14.10 4.65
N LYS A 337 -33.75 -13.65 5.82
CA LYS A 337 -34.29 -14.06 7.12
C LYS A 337 -34.79 -12.84 7.89
N SER A 338 -36.00 -12.98 8.44
CA SER A 338 -36.57 -11.92 9.33
C SER A 338 -35.85 -11.79 10.68
N LYS A 339 -35.04 -12.79 11.07
CA LYS A 339 -34.26 -12.74 12.30
C LYS A 339 -32.99 -11.90 12.07
N PRO A 340 -32.74 -10.86 12.89
CA PRO A 340 -31.53 -10.06 12.78
C PRO A 340 -30.25 -10.90 12.89
N PRO A 341 -29.15 -10.48 12.22
CA PRO A 341 -27.85 -11.10 12.38
C PRO A 341 -27.37 -11.11 13.83
N GLY A 342 -26.57 -12.10 14.20
CA GLY A 342 -25.95 -12.13 15.55
C GLY A 342 -24.94 -11.00 15.73
N VAL A 343 -24.60 -10.68 16.98
CA VAL A 343 -23.71 -9.56 17.36
C VAL A 343 -22.39 -9.58 16.59
N ILE A 344 -21.75 -10.74 16.44
CA ILE A 344 -20.47 -10.85 15.71
C ILE A 344 -20.64 -10.45 14.25
N ASN A 345 -21.67 -10.94 13.55
CA ASN A 345 -21.92 -10.57 12.16
C ASN A 345 -22.29 -9.09 12.01
N THR A 346 -23.07 -8.56 12.98
CA THR A 346 -23.40 -7.13 13.00
C THR A 346 -22.14 -6.26 13.17
N MET A 347 -21.24 -6.65 14.09
CA MET A 347 -19.96 -5.96 14.28
C MET A 347 -19.06 -6.04 13.04
N TRP A 348 -19.02 -7.22 12.40
CA TRP A 348 -18.30 -7.42 11.16
C TRP A 348 -18.81 -6.47 10.06
N THR A 349 -20.11 -6.50 9.78
CA THR A 349 -20.73 -5.63 8.77
C THR A 349 -20.54 -4.14 9.11
N ALA A 350 -20.67 -3.75 10.37
CA ALA A 350 -20.45 -2.37 10.79
C ALA A 350 -19.00 -1.91 10.60
N ALA A 351 -18.04 -2.81 10.68
CA ALA A 351 -16.64 -2.52 10.42
C ALA A 351 -16.30 -2.50 8.93
N THR A 352 -16.89 -3.41 8.12
CA THR A 352 -16.56 -3.56 6.70
C THR A 352 -17.33 -2.60 5.78
N SER A 353 -18.58 -2.26 6.08
CA SER A 353 -19.36 -1.35 5.23
C SER A 353 -18.72 0.04 5.04
N PRO A 354 -18.12 0.69 6.06
CA PRO A 354 -17.37 1.92 5.84
C PRO A 354 -16.13 1.72 4.95
N LEU A 355 -15.45 0.58 5.07
CA LEU A 355 -14.27 0.25 4.26
C LEU A 355 -14.61 0.28 2.76
N ASP A 356 -15.72 -0.37 2.38
CA ASP A 356 -16.16 -0.44 0.98
C ASP A 356 -16.50 0.96 0.44
N ASN A 357 -17.20 1.77 1.24
CA ASN A 357 -17.55 3.15 0.87
C ASN A 357 -16.29 4.03 0.72
N TYR A 358 -15.37 3.97 1.67
CA TYR A 358 -14.10 4.71 1.60
C TYR A 358 -13.22 4.27 0.43
N SER A 359 -13.19 2.99 0.14
CA SER A 359 -12.46 2.46 -1.03
C SER A 359 -13.01 3.03 -2.32
N TYR A 360 -14.34 3.03 -2.48
CA TYR A 360 -15.01 3.60 -3.63
C TYR A 360 -14.72 5.10 -3.79
N GLU A 361 -14.82 5.87 -2.71
CA GLU A 361 -14.51 7.30 -2.71
C GLU A 361 -13.04 7.55 -3.05
N THR A 362 -12.12 6.78 -2.46
CA THR A 362 -10.66 6.93 -2.71
C THR A 362 -10.32 6.70 -4.19
N VAL A 363 -10.86 5.63 -4.80
CA VAL A 363 -10.67 5.35 -6.23
C VAL A 363 -11.26 6.47 -7.10
N ASN A 364 -12.46 6.94 -6.79
CA ASN A 364 -13.11 8.02 -7.56
C ASN A 364 -12.37 9.36 -7.43
N LEU A 365 -11.84 9.68 -6.24
CA LEU A 365 -11.00 10.86 -6.04
C LEU A 365 -9.73 10.77 -6.89
N LEU A 366 -9.05 9.63 -6.87
CA LEU A 366 -7.84 9.45 -7.68
C LEU A 366 -8.13 9.53 -9.18
N LYS A 367 -9.21 8.88 -9.66
CA LYS A 367 -9.66 8.99 -11.05
C LYS A 367 -10.00 10.43 -11.44
N ARG A 368 -10.51 11.23 -10.50
CA ARG A 368 -10.75 12.66 -10.73
C ARG A 368 -9.44 13.41 -10.81
N ASP A 369 -8.53 13.23 -9.84
CA ASP A 369 -7.23 13.89 -9.82
C ASP A 369 -6.45 13.66 -11.14
N VAL A 370 -6.45 12.41 -11.64
CA VAL A 370 -5.82 12.05 -12.92
C VAL A 370 -6.50 12.76 -14.10
N ARG A 371 -7.84 12.77 -14.17
CA ARG A 371 -8.57 13.48 -15.25
C ARG A 371 -8.34 14.96 -15.24
N ASP A 372 -8.38 15.57 -14.06
CA ASP A 372 -8.19 17.01 -13.89
C ASP A 372 -6.75 17.41 -14.28
N ASN A 373 -5.75 16.59 -13.92
CA ASN A 373 -4.38 16.79 -14.34
C ASN A 373 -4.22 16.70 -15.86
N ARG A 374 -4.77 15.65 -16.50
CA ARG A 374 -4.75 15.52 -17.97
C ARG A 374 -5.43 16.70 -18.67
N ALA A 375 -6.61 17.11 -18.18
CA ALA A 375 -7.33 18.26 -18.77
C ALA A 375 -6.51 19.54 -18.67
N ARG A 376 -5.81 19.75 -17.55
CA ARG A 376 -4.91 20.89 -17.35
C ARG A 376 -3.73 20.87 -18.31
N LEU A 377 -3.07 19.71 -18.46
CA LEU A 377 -1.95 19.53 -19.41
C LEU A 377 -2.40 19.75 -20.86
N ASP A 378 -3.53 19.19 -21.26
CA ASP A 378 -4.11 19.39 -22.58
C ASP A 378 -4.42 20.87 -22.86
N GLU A 379 -4.93 21.61 -21.86
CA GLU A 379 -5.20 23.04 -21.99
C GLU A 379 -3.91 23.84 -22.10
N GLN A 380 -2.90 23.55 -21.29
CA GLN A 380 -1.59 24.16 -21.35
C GLN A 380 -0.93 23.93 -22.73
N GLN A 381 -0.97 22.69 -23.23
CA GLN A 381 -0.41 22.35 -24.54
C GLN A 381 -1.14 23.07 -25.70
N ARG A 382 -2.47 23.14 -25.65
CA ARG A 382 -3.25 23.92 -26.64
C ARG A 382 -2.88 25.40 -26.61
N THR A 383 -2.68 25.95 -25.41
CA THR A 383 -2.26 27.35 -25.23
C THR A 383 -0.87 27.57 -25.82
N ARG A 384 0.10 26.69 -25.52
CA ARG A 384 1.45 26.75 -26.11
C ARG A 384 1.39 26.68 -27.62
N ASN A 385 0.69 25.69 -28.20
CA ASN A 385 0.56 25.54 -29.64
C ASN A 385 -0.06 26.81 -30.29
N THR A 386 -1.08 27.40 -29.68
CA THR A 386 -1.70 28.65 -30.15
C THR A 386 -0.73 29.83 -30.10
N CYS A 387 0.06 29.90 -29.02
CA CYS A 387 1.07 30.94 -28.88
C CYS A 387 2.22 30.77 -29.87
N ASP A 388 2.63 29.54 -30.16
CA ASP A 388 3.65 29.23 -31.15
C ASP A 388 3.20 29.59 -32.58
N ASP A 389 1.97 29.23 -32.95
CA ASP A 389 1.40 29.59 -34.25
C ASP A 389 1.27 31.11 -34.42
N HIS A 390 0.87 31.80 -33.34
CA HIS A 390 0.80 33.26 -33.33
C HIS A 390 2.20 33.90 -33.48
N ALA A 391 3.19 33.38 -32.71
CA ALA A 391 4.57 33.84 -32.79
C ALA A 391 5.15 33.62 -34.19
N ARG A 392 4.91 32.44 -34.79
CA ARG A 392 5.35 32.11 -36.16
C ARG A 392 4.78 33.12 -37.16
N SER A 393 3.46 33.32 -37.14
CA SER A 393 2.78 34.29 -38.04
C SER A 393 3.30 35.71 -37.91
N LEU A 394 3.54 36.18 -36.67
CA LEU A 394 4.00 37.53 -36.39
C LEU A 394 5.46 37.74 -36.80
N CYS A 395 6.35 36.83 -36.46
CA CYS A 395 7.78 36.93 -36.74
C CYS A 395 8.12 36.72 -38.21
N GLU A 396 7.34 35.94 -38.97
CA GLU A 396 7.44 35.83 -40.43
C GLU A 396 7.05 37.11 -41.13
N GLN A 397 6.00 37.80 -40.66
CA GLN A 397 5.55 39.08 -41.25
C GLN A 397 6.58 40.23 -41.08
N VAL A 398 7.42 40.15 -40.06
CA VAL A 398 8.44 41.20 -39.78
C VAL A 398 9.87 40.73 -40.13
N GLU A 399 10.02 39.60 -40.83
CA GLU A 399 11.30 38.98 -41.23
C GLU A 399 12.31 38.82 -40.07
N MET A 400 11.80 38.65 -38.86
CA MET A 400 12.60 38.43 -37.66
C MET A 400 12.73 36.91 -37.38
N GLY A 401 13.96 36.46 -37.14
CA GLY A 401 14.28 35.05 -37.00
C GLY A 401 13.84 34.37 -35.69
N ALA A 402 14.41 33.21 -35.36
CA ALA A 402 14.06 32.32 -34.25
C ALA A 402 13.96 33.00 -32.86
N ALA A 403 14.82 34.00 -32.60
CA ALA A 403 14.79 34.76 -31.34
C ALA A 403 13.50 35.60 -31.14
N CYS A 404 12.86 36.04 -32.26
CA CYS A 404 11.56 36.69 -32.21
C CYS A 404 10.49 35.66 -31.82
N HIS A 405 10.49 34.53 -32.49
CA HIS A 405 9.51 33.44 -32.25
C HIS A 405 9.51 33.02 -30.77
N GLU A 406 10.66 32.65 -30.23
CA GLU A 406 10.81 32.25 -28.83
C GLU A 406 10.30 33.31 -27.84
N LYS A 407 10.67 34.57 -28.05
CA LYS A 407 10.26 35.65 -27.17
C LYS A 407 8.77 35.98 -27.26
N VAL A 408 8.16 35.89 -28.42
CA VAL A 408 6.73 36.14 -28.62
C VAL A 408 5.91 34.97 -28.07
N SER A 409 6.32 33.74 -28.36
CA SER A 409 5.66 32.52 -27.87
C SER A 409 5.67 32.47 -26.35
N SER A 410 6.82 32.64 -25.70
CA SER A 410 6.94 32.62 -24.23
C SER A 410 6.17 33.79 -23.58
N SER A 411 6.19 34.99 -24.15
CA SER A 411 5.41 36.15 -23.64
C SER A 411 3.91 35.90 -23.75
N CYS A 412 3.45 35.29 -24.83
CA CYS A 412 2.06 34.88 -25.01
C CYS A 412 1.67 33.82 -23.96
N ALA A 413 2.41 32.74 -23.83
CA ALA A 413 2.16 31.68 -22.87
C ALA A 413 2.09 32.22 -21.43
N ASN A 414 3.05 33.05 -21.03
CA ASN A 414 3.05 33.70 -19.72
C ASN A 414 1.81 34.57 -19.47
N THR A 415 1.27 35.22 -20.51
CA THR A 415 0.06 36.05 -20.40
C THR A 415 -1.17 35.19 -20.06
N PHE A 416 -1.17 33.95 -20.50
CA PHE A 416 -2.23 32.97 -20.19
C PHE A 416 -1.90 32.09 -18.97
N GLY A 417 -0.87 32.44 -18.18
CA GLY A 417 -0.49 31.72 -16.97
C GLY A 417 0.26 30.42 -17.23
N VAL A 418 0.78 30.24 -18.44
CA VAL A 418 1.64 29.06 -18.77
C VAL A 418 3.07 29.56 -18.79
N THR A 419 3.78 29.43 -17.68
CA THR A 419 5.18 29.85 -17.55
C THR A 419 6.14 28.72 -17.92
N ALA A 420 7.40 29.05 -18.23
CA ALA A 420 8.42 28.03 -18.43
C ALA A 420 8.71 27.25 -17.13
N ASP A 421 8.50 27.88 -15.96
CA ASP A 421 8.64 27.27 -14.65
C ASP A 421 7.41 26.41 -14.27
N ASP A 422 6.27 26.59 -14.94
CA ASP A 422 5.08 25.74 -14.83
C ASP A 422 5.15 24.49 -15.72
N ASP A 423 6.29 24.24 -16.32
CA ASP A 423 6.60 23.01 -17.03
C ASP A 423 7.38 22.02 -16.11
N PRO A 424 6.69 21.34 -15.20
CA PRO A 424 7.22 20.11 -14.62
C PRO A 424 7.10 19.07 -15.72
N GLY A 425 7.98 18.99 -16.71
CA GLY A 425 7.91 18.11 -17.87
C GLY A 425 6.59 17.34 -17.98
N GLU A 426 5.94 17.32 -19.14
CA GLU A 426 4.65 16.63 -19.31
C GLU A 426 4.71 15.24 -18.70
N ILE A 427 4.10 15.05 -17.50
CA ILE A 427 4.03 13.73 -16.86
C ILE A 427 2.75 13.08 -17.32
N ASP A 428 2.88 12.06 -18.14
CA ASP A 428 1.76 11.19 -18.50
C ASP A 428 1.38 10.31 -17.30
N ILE A 429 0.13 10.40 -16.86
CA ILE A 429 -0.36 9.60 -15.74
C ILE A 429 -1.29 8.51 -16.24
N TYR A 430 -0.93 7.26 -15.99
CA TYR A 430 -1.72 6.07 -16.26
C TYR A 430 -2.29 5.50 -14.97
N LEU A 431 -3.59 5.26 -14.93
CA LEU A 431 -4.28 4.71 -13.77
C LEU A 431 -5.06 3.46 -14.17
N LEU A 432 -4.50 2.30 -13.88
CA LEU A 432 -5.15 1.02 -14.05
C LEU A 432 -5.83 0.59 -12.74
N HIS A 433 -7.08 0.17 -12.82
CA HIS A 433 -7.85 -0.33 -11.67
C HIS A 433 -8.34 -1.75 -11.93
N VAL A 434 -7.49 -2.71 -11.60
CA VAL A 434 -7.73 -4.16 -11.78
C VAL A 434 -8.76 -4.63 -10.77
N ASN A 435 -9.97 -4.98 -11.24
CA ASN A 435 -11.06 -5.41 -10.38
C ASN A 435 -12.05 -6.28 -11.14
N PHE A 436 -12.92 -7.01 -10.42
CA PHE A 436 -13.86 -7.94 -11.03
C PHE A 436 -15.01 -7.27 -11.82
N GLU A 437 -15.22 -5.96 -11.63
CA GLU A 437 -16.22 -5.20 -12.42
C GLU A 437 -15.85 -5.14 -13.92
N LEU A 438 -14.58 -5.32 -14.26
CA LEU A 438 -14.09 -5.37 -15.65
C LEU A 438 -14.50 -6.64 -16.41
N LEU A 439 -14.99 -7.66 -15.71
CA LEU A 439 -15.47 -8.89 -16.35
C LEU A 439 -16.79 -8.67 -17.06
N ALA A 440 -16.81 -8.92 -18.36
CA ALA A 440 -17.98 -8.72 -19.21
C ALA A 440 -19.09 -9.77 -18.97
N ASP A 441 -18.71 -11.03 -18.66
CA ASP A 441 -19.66 -12.09 -18.38
C ASP A 441 -20.18 -12.04 -16.94
N PRO A 442 -21.49 -11.80 -16.70
CA PRO A 442 -22.04 -11.68 -15.36
C PRO A 442 -21.89 -12.95 -14.50
N ALA A 443 -21.88 -14.14 -15.11
CA ALA A 443 -21.75 -15.39 -14.36
C ALA A 443 -20.31 -15.56 -13.84
N THR A 444 -19.31 -15.28 -14.67
CA THR A 444 -17.91 -15.26 -14.30
C THR A 444 -17.65 -14.20 -13.23
N LYS A 445 -18.16 -12.99 -13.42
CA LYS A 445 -18.04 -11.90 -12.43
C LYS A 445 -18.58 -12.33 -11.06
N ALA A 446 -19.84 -12.85 -11.03
CA ALA A 446 -20.46 -13.32 -9.80
C ALA A 446 -19.65 -14.46 -9.14
N ARG A 447 -19.03 -15.34 -9.91
CA ARG A 447 -18.18 -16.41 -9.40
C ARG A 447 -17.00 -15.85 -8.59
N PHE A 448 -16.28 -14.86 -9.10
CA PHE A 448 -15.15 -14.24 -8.42
C PHE A 448 -15.59 -13.37 -7.24
N GLN A 449 -16.66 -12.62 -7.36
CA GLN A 449 -17.17 -11.76 -6.30
C GLN A 449 -17.74 -12.53 -5.10
N THR A 450 -18.10 -13.81 -5.27
CA THR A 450 -18.59 -14.68 -4.18
C THR A 450 -17.52 -15.50 -3.50
N ILE A 451 -16.26 -15.44 -3.95
CA ILE A 451 -15.13 -16.08 -3.23
C ILE A 451 -14.99 -15.40 -1.85
N PRO A 452 -14.97 -16.17 -0.75
CA PRO A 452 -15.01 -15.59 0.59
C PRO A 452 -13.71 -14.84 0.96
N THR A 453 -13.83 -13.82 1.81
CA THR A 453 -12.69 -13.15 2.43
C THR A 453 -12.24 -13.98 3.65
N THR A 454 -11.29 -14.87 3.45
CA THR A 454 -10.70 -15.78 4.45
C THR A 454 -9.18 -15.73 4.36
N LEU A 455 -8.47 -16.32 5.31
CA LEU A 455 -7.00 -16.39 5.29
C LEU A 455 -6.46 -17.65 4.58
N GLU A 456 -7.34 -18.50 4.08
CA GLU A 456 -6.96 -19.64 3.21
C GLU A 456 -8.09 -19.92 2.22
N LEU A 457 -7.73 -20.33 1.02
CA LEU A 457 -8.67 -20.74 -0.03
C LEU A 457 -8.34 -22.18 -0.51
N PRO A 458 -9.33 -22.87 -1.12
CA PRO A 458 -9.05 -24.06 -1.90
C PRO A 458 -8.09 -23.75 -3.06
N ARG A 459 -7.21 -24.69 -3.41
CA ARG A 459 -6.25 -24.53 -4.52
C ARG A 459 -6.93 -24.10 -5.82
N GLU A 460 -8.07 -24.70 -6.14
CA GLU A 460 -8.85 -24.34 -7.33
C GLU A 460 -9.24 -22.86 -7.39
N ASP A 461 -9.66 -22.28 -6.25
CA ASP A 461 -10.01 -20.86 -6.18
C ASP A 461 -8.75 -19.97 -6.29
N VAL A 462 -7.62 -20.39 -5.71
CA VAL A 462 -6.32 -19.70 -5.86
C VAL A 462 -5.89 -19.67 -7.33
N ASP A 463 -5.88 -20.83 -8.00
CA ASP A 463 -5.48 -20.96 -9.40
C ASP A 463 -6.36 -20.09 -10.31
N MET A 464 -7.68 -20.13 -10.12
CA MET A 464 -8.61 -19.28 -10.87
C MET A 464 -8.33 -17.77 -10.69
N LEU A 465 -7.97 -17.35 -9.47
CA LEU A 465 -7.66 -15.94 -9.19
C LEU A 465 -6.35 -15.49 -9.83
N ILE A 466 -5.35 -16.38 -9.89
CA ILE A 466 -4.10 -16.13 -10.61
C ILE A 466 -4.36 -16.05 -12.12
N GLU A 467 -5.11 -17.00 -12.68
CA GLU A 467 -5.38 -17.08 -14.11
C GLU A 467 -6.25 -15.94 -14.66
N ILE A 468 -7.12 -15.32 -13.84
CA ILE A 468 -7.97 -14.22 -14.29
C ILE A 468 -7.24 -12.88 -14.35
N ALA A 469 -6.12 -12.71 -13.65
CA ALA A 469 -5.40 -11.44 -13.56
C ALA A 469 -5.01 -10.83 -14.91
N PRO A 470 -4.46 -11.59 -15.88
CA PRO A 470 -4.16 -11.07 -17.22
C PRO A 470 -5.40 -10.55 -17.95
N GLN A 471 -6.55 -11.22 -17.78
CA GLN A 471 -7.79 -10.78 -18.42
C GLN A 471 -8.29 -9.47 -17.82
N LEU A 472 -8.22 -9.31 -16.50
CA LEU A 472 -8.62 -8.09 -15.81
C LEU A 472 -7.72 -6.92 -16.21
N LEU A 473 -6.40 -7.10 -16.26
CA LEU A 473 -5.46 -6.06 -16.69
C LEU A 473 -5.77 -5.60 -18.13
N ARG A 474 -5.98 -6.54 -19.06
CA ARG A 474 -6.29 -6.22 -20.46
C ARG A 474 -7.68 -5.60 -20.64
N ALA A 475 -8.60 -5.83 -19.72
CA ALA A 475 -9.94 -5.26 -19.78
C ALA A 475 -10.02 -3.80 -19.28
N ASP A 476 -8.97 -3.32 -18.59
CA ASP A 476 -8.89 -1.90 -18.21
C ASP A 476 -8.60 -1.03 -19.44
N PRO A 477 -9.38 0.02 -19.69
CA PRO A 477 -9.21 0.88 -20.88
C PRO A 477 -7.84 1.57 -20.98
N GLU A 478 -7.17 1.81 -19.85
CA GLU A 478 -5.84 2.44 -19.80
C GLU A 478 -4.72 1.46 -20.20
N PHE A 479 -4.97 0.16 -20.13
CA PHE A 479 -3.95 -0.86 -20.39
C PHE A 479 -3.42 -0.78 -21.83
N ASP A 480 -4.30 -0.77 -22.83
CA ASP A 480 -3.88 -0.72 -24.23
C ASP A 480 -3.16 0.60 -24.57
N ILE A 481 -3.57 1.69 -23.92
CA ILE A 481 -2.92 3.00 -24.08
C ILE A 481 -1.49 2.93 -23.53
N LEU A 482 -1.30 2.42 -22.33
CA LEU A 482 0.00 2.24 -21.68
C LEU A 482 0.92 1.33 -22.52
N ILE A 483 0.43 0.15 -22.95
CA ILE A 483 1.21 -0.82 -23.74
C ILE A 483 1.68 -0.20 -25.05
N LYS A 484 0.80 0.54 -25.73
CA LYS A 484 1.12 1.23 -26.97
C LYS A 484 2.17 2.33 -26.77
N ASP A 485 2.02 3.12 -25.71
CA ASP A 485 2.90 4.24 -25.42
C ASP A 485 4.30 3.79 -24.98
N LEU A 486 4.40 2.67 -24.27
CA LEU A 486 5.66 2.04 -23.94
C LEU A 486 6.29 1.29 -25.11
N GLY A 487 5.57 1.07 -26.22
CA GLY A 487 5.99 0.17 -27.28
C GLY A 487 6.17 -1.27 -26.78
N ALA A 488 5.40 -1.63 -25.76
CA ALA A 488 5.53 -2.91 -25.06
C ALA A 488 4.86 -4.06 -25.84
N TYR A 489 5.35 -5.26 -25.59
CA TYR A 489 4.74 -6.50 -26.05
C TYR A 489 4.60 -7.49 -24.88
N ILE A 490 3.75 -8.49 -25.05
CA ILE A 490 3.55 -9.53 -24.06
C ILE A 490 4.35 -10.74 -24.48
N ALA A 491 5.35 -11.11 -23.68
CA ALA A 491 6.13 -12.32 -23.91
C ALA A 491 5.24 -13.56 -23.70
N ASP A 492 5.28 -14.51 -24.64
CA ASP A 492 4.60 -15.80 -24.51
C ASP A 492 5.24 -16.55 -23.34
N GLY A 493 4.54 -16.61 -22.20
CA GLY A 493 4.96 -17.44 -21.08
C GLY A 493 4.75 -18.91 -21.43
N GLU A 494 5.69 -19.75 -21.08
CA GLU A 494 5.41 -21.18 -20.97
C GLU A 494 4.23 -21.31 -19.97
N THR A 495 3.10 -21.82 -20.49
CA THR A 495 1.99 -22.21 -19.62
C THR A 495 2.54 -23.21 -18.61
N ARG A 496 2.46 -22.88 -17.30
CA ARG A 496 2.73 -23.87 -16.25
C ARG A 496 1.94 -25.12 -16.61
N GLN A 497 2.63 -26.20 -16.95
CA GLN A 497 1.98 -27.50 -17.07
C GLN A 497 1.54 -27.92 -15.66
N PRO A 498 0.30 -28.38 -15.51
CA PRO A 498 -0.28 -28.75 -14.22
C PRO A 498 0.45 -29.92 -13.55
#